data_f14fddd26c6f00ba3cf5f92cc87a30d5
#
_entry.id   f14fddd26c6f00ba3cf5f92cc87a30d5
#
_cell.length_a   1.000
_cell.length_b   1.000
_cell.length_c   1.000
_cell.angle_alpha   90.00
_cell.angle_beta   90.00
_cell.angle_gamma   90.00
#
_symmetry.space_group_name_H-M   'P 1'
#
loop_
_entity.id
_entity.type
_entity.pdbx_description
1 polymer ?
#
loop_
_entity_poly.entity_id
_entity_poly.type
_entity_poly.pdbx_seq_one_letter_code
_entity_poly.pdbx_strand_id
1 'polypeptide(L)'
;KTAIVLVPEIALTPQMVSWFRSRFGEDAAVLHSRLSPGERYDEWRRIRRGDVRVVIGARSAIFAPLQNVGLIIIDEEHEQSYIADNNPHYDARQLAHERCAREGAALLLASATPSMRSFAMAGRGDLRLLEMPRRVNNRPMPTVHVVDMREELKKGNRSVFSGALVNGLDR
;
A
#
# COMPACT_ATOMS: atom_id res chain seq x y z
N LYS A 1 -18.32 -13.03 3.13
CA LYS A 1 -17.04 -12.66 3.76
C LYS A 1 -16.72 -11.20 3.47
N THR A 2 -15.93 -10.57 4.34
CA THR A 2 -15.51 -9.17 4.26
C THR A 2 -14.01 -9.08 3.99
N ALA A 3 -13.50 -7.88 3.66
CA ALA A 3 -12.10 -7.66 3.35
C ALA A 3 -11.55 -6.41 4.04
N ILE A 4 -10.26 -6.46 4.41
CA ILE A 4 -9.47 -5.32 4.87
C ILE A 4 -8.38 -5.06 3.85
N VAL A 5 -8.21 -3.81 3.46
CA VAL A 5 -7.14 -3.36 2.57
C VAL A 5 -6.31 -2.31 3.31
N LEU A 6 -5.08 -2.65 3.63
CA LEU A 6 -4.13 -1.72 4.22
C LEU A 6 -3.30 -1.11 3.11
N VAL A 7 -3.18 0.21 3.13
CA VAL A 7 -2.34 0.98 2.21
C VAL A 7 -1.47 1.95 3.00
N PRO A 8 -0.29 2.32 2.51
CA PRO A 8 0.49 3.37 3.14
C PRO A 8 -0.32 4.66 3.25
N GLU A 9 -0.18 5.41 4.35
CA GLU A 9 -0.97 6.62 4.58
C GLU A 9 -0.82 7.66 3.46
N ILE A 10 0.38 7.76 2.87
CA ILE A 10 0.67 8.63 1.72
C ILE A 10 -0.09 8.20 0.46
N ALA A 11 -0.45 6.93 0.34
CA ALA A 11 -1.21 6.39 -0.79
C ALA A 11 -2.73 6.60 -0.65
N LEU A 12 -3.23 6.92 0.56
CA LEU A 12 -4.64 7.24 0.83
C LEU A 12 -5.02 8.63 0.31
N THR A 13 -4.83 8.83 -0.98
CA THR A 13 -5.20 10.08 -1.65
C THR A 13 -6.72 10.17 -1.84
N PRO A 14 -7.28 11.40 -1.99
CA PRO A 14 -8.70 11.56 -2.33
C PRO A 14 -9.11 10.79 -3.59
N GLN A 15 -8.21 10.69 -4.56
CA GLN A 15 -8.42 9.95 -5.80
C GLN A 15 -8.58 8.44 -5.54
N MET A 16 -7.72 7.85 -4.70
CA MET A 16 -7.82 6.45 -4.32
C MET A 16 -9.13 6.16 -3.58
N VAL A 17 -9.47 7.01 -2.61
CA VAL A 17 -10.74 6.92 -1.86
C VAL A 17 -11.93 6.99 -2.81
N SER A 18 -11.93 7.94 -3.75
CA SER A 18 -12.98 8.08 -4.76
C SER A 18 -13.09 6.84 -5.65
N TRP A 19 -11.96 6.27 -6.07
CA TRP A 19 -11.94 5.05 -6.87
C TRP A 19 -12.57 3.86 -6.12
N PHE A 20 -12.23 3.68 -4.84
CA PHE A 20 -12.84 2.62 -4.03
C PHE A 20 -14.35 2.84 -3.82
N ARG A 21 -14.76 4.08 -3.53
CA ARG A 21 -16.17 4.43 -3.39
C ARG A 21 -16.96 4.22 -4.69
N SER A 22 -16.38 4.54 -5.83
CA SER A 22 -17.03 4.29 -7.12
C SER A 22 -17.22 2.81 -7.42
N ARG A 23 -16.31 1.96 -6.90
CA ARG A 23 -16.36 0.51 -7.13
C ARG A 23 -17.26 -0.24 -6.15
N PHE A 24 -17.24 0.16 -4.88
CA PHE A 24 -17.91 -0.56 -3.78
C PHE A 24 -19.09 0.23 -3.20
N GLY A 25 -19.28 1.49 -3.56
CA GLY A 25 -20.37 2.31 -3.05
C GLY A 25 -20.34 2.40 -1.53
N GLU A 26 -21.51 2.24 -0.93
CA GLU A 26 -21.71 2.26 0.52
C GLU A 26 -21.16 1.02 1.23
N ASP A 27 -20.82 -0.05 0.50
CA ASP A 27 -20.19 -1.25 1.04
C ASP A 27 -18.73 -1.02 1.48
N ALA A 28 -18.15 0.15 1.19
CA ALA A 28 -16.80 0.51 1.60
C ALA A 28 -16.77 1.52 2.74
N ALA A 29 -15.91 1.26 3.73
CA ALA A 29 -15.50 2.23 4.75
C ALA A 29 -14.04 2.62 4.57
N VAL A 30 -13.71 3.89 4.80
CA VAL A 30 -12.35 4.40 4.68
C VAL A 30 -11.88 4.97 6.01
N LEU A 31 -10.82 4.38 6.56
CA LEU A 31 -10.23 4.78 7.83
C LEU A 31 -8.86 5.43 7.62
N HIS A 32 -8.75 6.73 7.87
CA HIS A 32 -7.49 7.48 7.76
C HIS A 32 -7.35 8.52 8.87
N SER A 33 -6.13 9.05 9.05
CA SER A 33 -5.79 9.98 10.12
C SER A 33 -6.54 11.33 10.05
N ARG A 34 -6.95 11.75 8.85
CA ARG A 34 -7.66 13.02 8.61
C ARG A 34 -9.15 13.00 8.95
N LEU A 35 -9.71 11.84 9.28
CA LEU A 35 -11.07 11.78 9.79
C LEU A 35 -11.14 12.45 11.17
N SER A 36 -12.13 13.32 11.36
CA SER A 36 -12.48 13.84 12.68
C SER A 36 -12.87 12.69 13.63
N PRO A 37 -12.82 12.88 14.95
CA PRO A 37 -13.25 11.88 15.90
C PRO A 37 -14.69 11.39 15.67
N GLY A 38 -15.60 12.28 15.27
CA GLY A 38 -16.99 11.94 14.95
C GLY A 38 -17.11 11.06 13.72
N GLU A 39 -16.50 11.46 12.60
CA GLU A 39 -16.50 10.68 11.36
C GLU A 39 -15.87 9.28 11.57
N ARG A 40 -14.77 9.22 12.33
CA ARG A 40 -14.13 7.94 12.67
C ARG A 40 -15.05 7.04 13.49
N TYR A 41 -15.77 7.62 14.43
CA TYR A 41 -16.74 6.90 15.25
C TYR A 41 -17.91 6.38 14.40
N ASP A 42 -18.43 7.18 13.49
CA ASP A 42 -19.52 6.79 12.60
C ASP A 42 -19.10 5.67 11.64
N GLU A 43 -17.92 5.77 11.02
CA GLU A 43 -17.37 4.69 10.20
C GLU A 43 -17.16 3.41 11.02
N TRP A 44 -16.64 3.54 12.24
CA TRP A 44 -16.45 2.39 13.12
C TRP A 44 -17.78 1.70 13.49
N ARG A 45 -18.83 2.48 13.73
CA ARG A 45 -20.19 1.96 13.98
C ARG A 45 -20.75 1.25 12.74
N ARG A 46 -20.62 1.81 11.56
CA ARG A 46 -21.03 1.18 10.30
C ARG A 46 -20.35 -0.18 10.11
N ILE A 47 -19.03 -0.21 10.30
CA ILE A 47 -18.25 -1.44 10.21
C ILE A 47 -18.74 -2.48 11.19
N ARG A 48 -18.93 -2.10 12.46
CA ARG A 48 -19.36 -3.00 13.53
C ARG A 48 -20.78 -3.56 13.33
N ARG A 49 -21.67 -2.78 12.74
CA ARG A 49 -23.05 -3.21 12.42
C ARG A 49 -23.10 -4.19 11.24
N GLY A 50 -22.04 -4.27 10.45
CA GLY A 50 -22.01 -5.07 9.24
C GLY A 50 -22.58 -4.36 8.00
N ASP A 51 -22.71 -3.02 8.07
CA ASP A 51 -23.21 -2.20 6.97
C ASP A 51 -22.20 -2.08 5.83
N VAL A 52 -20.94 -2.51 6.05
CA VAL A 52 -19.85 -2.47 5.07
C VAL A 52 -19.18 -3.83 4.91
N ARG A 53 -18.68 -4.08 3.71
CA ARG A 53 -17.99 -5.33 3.36
C ARG A 53 -16.49 -5.16 3.14
N VAL A 54 -16.04 -3.95 2.86
CA VAL A 54 -14.63 -3.64 2.59
C VAL A 54 -14.20 -2.46 3.46
N VAL A 55 -13.12 -2.62 4.19
CA VAL A 55 -12.48 -1.52 4.93
C VAL A 55 -11.14 -1.23 4.28
N ILE A 56 -10.90 0.04 3.97
CA ILE A 56 -9.63 0.52 3.44
C ILE A 56 -9.06 1.52 4.43
N GLY A 57 -7.78 1.42 4.69
CA GLY A 57 -7.17 2.37 5.60
C GLY A 57 -5.67 2.20 5.75
N ALA A 58 -5.10 3.10 6.53
CA ALA A 58 -3.72 3.00 6.95
C ALA A 58 -3.54 1.86 7.98
N ARG A 59 -2.35 1.72 8.50
CA ARG A 59 -1.94 0.72 9.50
C ARG A 59 -3.01 0.37 10.54
N SER A 60 -3.66 1.39 11.13
CA SER A 60 -4.66 1.18 12.20
C SER A 60 -5.95 0.51 11.74
N ALA A 61 -6.22 0.46 10.44
CA ALA A 61 -7.41 -0.21 9.91
C ALA A 61 -7.37 -1.73 10.13
N ILE A 62 -6.22 -2.30 10.50
CA ILE A 62 -6.12 -3.71 10.91
C ILE A 62 -7.02 -4.03 12.12
N PHE A 63 -7.35 -3.04 12.94
CA PHE A 63 -8.23 -3.18 14.10
C PHE A 63 -9.71 -2.95 13.78
N ALA A 64 -10.06 -2.72 12.51
CA ALA A 64 -11.46 -2.53 12.14
C ALA A 64 -12.33 -3.69 12.62
N PRO A 65 -13.52 -3.42 13.26
CA PRO A 65 -14.35 -4.44 13.85
C PRO A 65 -15.20 -5.17 12.80
N LEU A 66 -14.61 -5.51 11.66
CA LEU A 66 -15.23 -6.34 10.65
C LEU A 66 -15.44 -7.75 11.16
N GLN A 67 -16.62 -8.29 10.87
CA GLN A 67 -16.96 -9.68 11.15
C GLN A 67 -16.74 -10.53 9.89
N ASN A 68 -16.42 -11.81 10.08
CA ASN A 68 -16.30 -12.80 9.02
C ASN A 68 -15.29 -12.38 7.92
N VAL A 69 -14.11 -11.91 8.33
CA VAL A 69 -13.04 -11.50 7.41
C VAL A 69 -12.62 -12.72 6.58
N GLY A 70 -12.54 -12.53 5.29
CA GLY A 70 -12.10 -13.56 4.35
C GLY A 70 -10.81 -13.21 3.62
N LEU A 71 -10.42 -11.93 3.65
CA LEU A 71 -9.23 -11.45 2.96
C LEU A 71 -8.66 -10.24 3.68
N ILE A 72 -7.34 -10.23 3.88
CA ILE A 72 -6.59 -9.04 4.26
C ILE A 72 -5.54 -8.80 3.19
N ILE A 73 -5.51 -7.60 2.63
CA ILE A 73 -4.52 -7.15 1.66
C ILE A 73 -3.64 -6.10 2.33
N ILE A 74 -2.33 -6.20 2.15
CA ILE A 74 -1.36 -5.17 2.54
C ILE A 74 -0.62 -4.76 1.28
N ASP A 75 -0.91 -3.54 0.82
CA ASP A 75 -0.24 -2.96 -0.33
C ASP A 75 1.07 -2.30 0.10
N GLU A 76 2.08 -2.32 -0.79
CA GLU A 76 3.45 -1.86 -0.49
C GLU A 76 3.96 -2.42 0.86
N GLU A 77 3.89 -3.74 1.03
CA GLU A 77 4.14 -4.42 2.31
C GLU A 77 5.52 -4.12 2.91
N HIS A 78 6.47 -3.67 2.09
CA HIS A 78 7.83 -3.32 2.51
C HIS A 78 7.89 -1.99 3.28
N GLU A 79 6.83 -1.17 3.24
CA GLU A 79 6.80 0.15 3.86
C GLU A 79 6.93 0.09 5.38
N GLN A 80 7.80 0.94 5.93
CA GLN A 80 8.04 1.03 7.37
C GLN A 80 6.83 1.61 8.12
N SER A 81 5.95 2.33 7.43
CA SER A 81 4.74 2.92 8.00
C SER A 81 3.77 1.90 8.62
N TYR A 82 3.96 0.60 8.33
CA TYR A 82 3.19 -0.47 8.97
C TYR A 82 3.65 -0.84 10.38
N ILE A 83 4.82 -0.34 10.82
CA ILE A 83 5.31 -0.47 12.19
C ILE A 83 4.85 0.75 13.00
N ALA A 84 4.26 0.53 14.17
CA ALA A 84 3.87 1.60 15.09
C ALA A 84 5.05 1.96 15.99
N ASP A 85 5.51 3.22 15.92
CA ASP A 85 6.56 3.74 16.79
C ASP A 85 6.03 4.19 18.16
N ASN A 86 4.73 4.46 18.25
CA ASN A 86 4.06 4.87 19.49
C ASN A 86 3.45 3.68 20.22
N ASN A 87 3.25 3.82 21.53
CA ASN A 87 2.53 2.81 22.31
C ASN A 87 1.04 2.72 21.91
N PRO A 88 0.51 1.50 21.72
CA PRO A 88 1.22 0.23 21.72
C PRO A 88 2.06 0.02 20.46
N HIS A 89 3.29 -0.48 20.62
CA HIS A 89 4.13 -0.89 19.49
C HIS A 89 3.53 -2.14 18.84
N TYR A 90 3.35 -2.10 17.52
CA TYR A 90 2.91 -3.27 16.75
C TYR A 90 3.34 -3.15 15.28
N ASP A 91 3.41 -4.28 14.63
CA ASP A 91 3.55 -4.40 13.17
C ASP A 91 2.23 -4.91 12.60
N ALA A 92 1.59 -4.10 11.73
CA ALA A 92 0.31 -4.45 11.14
C ALA A 92 0.38 -5.73 10.29
N ARG A 93 1.54 -6.06 9.72
CA ARG A 93 1.75 -7.30 8.94
C ARG A 93 1.67 -8.53 9.83
N GLN A 94 2.26 -8.47 11.03
CA GLN A 94 2.17 -9.56 12.01
C GLN A 94 0.74 -9.72 12.52
N LEU A 95 0.07 -8.62 12.85
CA LEU A 95 -1.33 -8.66 13.27
C LEU A 95 -2.25 -9.19 12.17
N ALA A 96 -2.00 -8.84 10.91
CA ALA A 96 -2.75 -9.37 9.77
C ALA A 96 -2.58 -10.89 9.64
N HIS A 97 -1.35 -11.38 9.79
CA HIS A 97 -1.07 -12.82 9.78
C HIS A 97 -1.84 -13.55 10.91
N GLU A 98 -1.75 -13.05 12.15
CA GLU A 98 -2.46 -13.60 13.30
C GLU A 98 -3.99 -13.56 13.11
N ARG A 99 -4.50 -12.43 12.59
CA ARG A 99 -5.92 -12.28 12.35
C ARG A 99 -6.41 -13.25 11.28
N CYS A 100 -5.67 -13.37 10.17
CA CYS A 100 -5.99 -14.33 9.12
C CYS A 100 -5.98 -15.77 9.64
N ALA A 101 -5.01 -16.15 10.46
CA ALA A 101 -4.94 -17.48 11.05
C ALA A 101 -6.16 -17.79 11.95
N ARG A 102 -6.61 -16.81 12.76
CA ARG A 102 -7.75 -16.97 13.66
C ARG A 102 -9.10 -17.02 12.93
N GLU A 103 -9.24 -16.22 11.87
CA GLU A 103 -10.53 -16.06 11.16
C GLU A 103 -10.64 -16.97 9.91
N GLY A 104 -9.60 -17.74 9.58
CA GLY A 104 -9.57 -18.57 8.37
C GLY A 104 -9.64 -17.69 7.12
N ALA A 105 -8.95 -16.55 7.13
CA ALA A 105 -8.87 -15.58 6.05
C ALA A 105 -7.57 -15.75 5.25
N ALA A 106 -7.58 -15.32 3.99
CA ALA A 106 -6.39 -15.23 3.18
C ALA A 106 -5.63 -13.92 3.47
N LEU A 107 -4.30 -13.98 3.50
CA LEU A 107 -3.43 -12.81 3.56
C LEU A 107 -2.74 -12.62 2.20
N LEU A 108 -2.85 -11.43 1.64
CA LEU A 108 -2.15 -11.02 0.42
C LEU A 108 -1.19 -9.87 0.74
N LEU A 109 0.09 -10.10 0.56
CA LEU A 109 1.14 -9.08 0.65
C LEU A 109 1.50 -8.66 -0.77
N ALA A 110 1.31 -7.38 -1.10
CA ALA A 110 1.60 -6.85 -2.43
C ALA A 110 2.77 -5.86 -2.35
N SER A 111 3.71 -5.96 -3.29
CA SER A 111 4.83 -5.04 -3.41
C SER A 111 5.54 -5.21 -4.74
N ALA A 112 6.07 -4.11 -5.28
CA ALA A 112 7.01 -4.14 -6.39
C ALA A 112 8.43 -4.56 -5.92
N THR A 113 8.74 -4.29 -4.64
CA THR A 113 10.03 -4.56 -3.98
C THR A 113 9.79 -5.25 -2.64
N PRO A 114 9.44 -6.55 -2.63
CA PRO A 114 9.08 -7.23 -1.39
C PRO A 114 10.19 -7.16 -0.35
N SER A 115 9.79 -7.10 0.93
CA SER A 115 10.73 -7.12 2.03
C SER A 115 11.54 -8.42 2.05
N MET A 116 12.77 -8.37 2.52
CA MET A 116 13.62 -9.56 2.65
C MET A 116 12.94 -10.67 3.46
N ARG A 117 12.15 -10.28 4.46
CA ARG A 117 11.40 -11.22 5.29
C ARG A 117 10.34 -11.96 4.47
N SER A 118 9.48 -11.23 3.75
CA SER A 118 8.42 -11.81 2.93
C SER A 118 8.99 -12.66 1.81
N PHE A 119 10.07 -12.21 1.18
CA PHE A 119 10.76 -12.95 0.14
C PHE A 119 11.37 -14.26 0.67
N ALA A 120 12.01 -14.22 1.85
CA ALA A 120 12.53 -15.42 2.50
C ALA A 120 11.43 -16.40 2.92
N MET A 121 10.27 -15.90 3.39
CA MET A 121 9.11 -16.74 3.70
C MET A 121 8.57 -17.44 2.45
N ALA A 122 8.53 -16.73 1.32
CA ALA A 122 8.14 -17.34 0.04
C ALA A 122 9.14 -18.43 -0.40
N GLY A 123 10.44 -18.17 -0.23
CA GLY A 123 11.50 -19.15 -0.55
C GLY A 123 11.43 -20.43 0.31
N ARG A 124 10.93 -20.34 1.54
CA ARG A 124 10.71 -21.49 2.43
C ARG A 124 9.37 -22.20 2.22
N GLY A 125 8.48 -21.62 1.41
CA GLY A 125 7.14 -22.16 1.19
C GLY A 125 6.10 -21.74 2.24
N ASP A 126 6.45 -20.84 3.18
CA ASP A 126 5.52 -20.27 4.17
C ASP A 126 4.49 -19.35 3.49
N LEU A 127 4.87 -18.75 2.37
CA LEU A 127 4.02 -17.94 1.49
C LEU A 127 4.11 -18.45 0.06
N ARG A 128 3.01 -18.35 -0.67
CA ARG A 128 3.00 -18.60 -2.11
C ARG A 128 3.42 -17.33 -2.85
N LEU A 129 4.51 -17.37 -3.61
CA LEU A 129 4.91 -16.27 -4.48
C LEU A 129 4.02 -16.22 -5.73
N LEU A 130 3.48 -15.05 -6.01
CA LEU A 130 2.73 -14.75 -7.23
C LEU A 130 3.45 -13.59 -7.95
N GLU A 131 3.97 -13.88 -9.14
CA GLU A 131 4.72 -12.88 -9.91
C GLU A 131 3.86 -12.25 -10.99
N MET A 132 3.97 -10.93 -11.11
CA MET A 132 3.32 -10.16 -12.17
C MET A 132 4.39 -9.50 -13.07
N PRO A 133 5.04 -10.25 -13.97
CA PRO A 133 6.22 -9.80 -14.69
C PRO A 133 5.92 -8.79 -15.80
N ARG A 134 4.66 -8.62 -16.19
CA ARG A 134 4.24 -7.73 -17.27
C ARG A 134 3.54 -6.49 -16.75
N ARG A 135 3.86 -5.35 -17.34
CA ARG A 135 3.10 -4.11 -17.10
C ARG A 135 1.70 -4.19 -17.70
N VAL A 136 0.77 -3.49 -17.07
CA VAL A 136 -0.56 -3.30 -17.63
C VAL A 136 -0.43 -2.72 -19.05
N ASN A 137 -1.15 -3.32 -20.00
CA ASN A 137 -1.12 -2.97 -21.42
C ASN A 137 0.21 -3.21 -22.13
N ASN A 138 1.11 -4.06 -21.61
CA ASN A 138 2.41 -4.38 -22.20
C ASN A 138 3.24 -3.14 -22.58
N ARG A 139 3.11 -2.03 -21.86
CA ARG A 139 3.87 -0.80 -22.14
C ARG A 139 5.36 -1.06 -21.99
N PRO A 140 6.19 -0.62 -22.96
CA PRO A 140 7.63 -0.78 -22.88
C PRO A 140 8.19 0.01 -21.68
N MET A 141 9.34 -0.45 -21.18
CA MET A 141 10.09 0.32 -20.18
C MET A 141 10.59 1.63 -20.79
N PRO A 142 10.65 2.72 -20.02
CA PRO A 142 11.26 3.96 -20.50
C PRO A 142 12.72 3.73 -20.82
N THR A 143 13.22 4.43 -21.82
CA THR A 143 14.67 4.44 -22.11
C THR A 143 15.41 5.16 -20.99
N VAL A 144 16.40 4.50 -20.41
CA VAL A 144 17.23 5.07 -19.34
C VAL A 144 18.54 5.55 -19.94
N HIS A 145 18.86 6.82 -19.74
CA HIS A 145 20.13 7.42 -20.09
C HIS A 145 20.93 7.73 -18.83
N VAL A 146 22.09 7.13 -18.69
CA VAL A 146 23.01 7.42 -17.58
C VAL A 146 23.97 8.53 -18.03
N VAL A 147 24.02 9.61 -17.28
CA VAL A 147 24.88 10.76 -17.57
C VAL A 147 25.95 10.89 -16.48
N ASP A 148 27.22 10.88 -16.86
CA ASP A 148 28.31 11.18 -15.93
C ASP A 148 28.45 12.71 -15.76
N MET A 149 28.02 13.19 -14.58
CA MET A 149 28.06 14.61 -14.26
C MET A 149 29.50 15.21 -14.20
N ARG A 150 30.51 14.36 -14.02
CA ARG A 150 31.92 14.79 -14.09
C ARG A 150 32.31 15.20 -15.52
N GLU A 151 31.80 14.47 -16.50
CA GLU A 151 32.01 14.83 -17.93
C GLU A 151 31.21 16.08 -18.32
N GLU A 152 30.00 16.24 -17.79
CA GLU A 152 29.20 17.46 -17.93
C GLU A 152 29.98 18.68 -17.37
N LEU A 153 30.57 18.54 -16.18
CA LEU A 153 31.39 19.60 -15.56
C LEU A 153 32.59 19.95 -16.40
N LYS A 154 33.31 18.97 -16.95
CA LYS A 154 34.45 19.20 -17.86
C LYS A 154 34.05 19.96 -19.13
N LYS A 155 32.82 19.75 -19.63
CA LYS A 155 32.24 20.45 -20.77
C LYS A 155 31.69 21.84 -20.43
N GLY A 156 31.81 22.25 -19.17
CA GLY A 156 31.40 23.58 -18.69
C GLY A 156 30.01 23.64 -18.09
N ASN A 157 29.31 22.54 -17.99
CA ASN A 157 28.03 22.50 -17.28
C ASN A 157 28.28 22.47 -15.76
N ARG A 158 28.02 23.60 -15.10
CA ARG A 158 28.16 23.77 -13.64
C ARG A 158 26.82 23.61 -12.89
N SER A 159 25.75 23.25 -13.61
CA SER A 159 24.44 22.99 -13.02
C SER A 159 24.44 21.66 -12.29
N VAL A 160 23.54 21.52 -11.31
CA VAL A 160 23.19 20.21 -10.67
C VAL A 160 22.40 19.31 -11.61
N PHE A 161 21.88 19.86 -12.71
CA PHE A 161 21.14 19.12 -13.72
C PHE A 161 22.01 18.89 -14.96
N SER A 162 21.93 17.69 -15.53
CA SER A 162 22.60 17.39 -16.81
C SER A 162 21.89 18.12 -17.95
N GLY A 163 22.65 18.44 -19.01
CA GLY A 163 22.09 19.00 -20.22
C GLY A 163 21.01 18.10 -20.84
N ALA A 164 21.20 16.80 -20.76
CA ALA A 164 20.19 15.83 -21.23
C ALA A 164 18.85 15.94 -20.45
N LEU A 165 18.90 16.16 -19.13
CA LEU A 165 17.70 16.36 -18.31
C LEU A 165 17.00 17.69 -18.67
N VAL A 166 17.75 18.79 -18.75
CA VAL A 166 17.21 20.10 -19.13
C VAL A 166 16.51 20.04 -20.48
N ASN A 167 17.17 19.47 -21.48
CA ASN A 167 16.59 19.31 -22.83
C ASN A 167 15.34 18.37 -22.83
N GLY A 168 15.24 17.47 -21.87
CA GLY A 168 14.09 16.57 -21.72
C GLY A 168 12.89 17.24 -21.05
N LEU A 169 13.10 18.25 -20.20
CA LEU A 169 12.06 19.02 -19.53
C LEU A 169 11.43 20.10 -20.43
N ASP A 170 12.18 20.58 -21.43
CA ASP A 170 11.73 21.60 -22.38
C ASP A 170 10.87 21.02 -23.55
N ARG A 171 10.61 19.72 -23.55
CA ARG A 171 9.76 19.01 -24.53
C ARG A 171 8.41 18.64 -23.96
#